data_ea23ac9f15fd9963bbf45e1ec1e55e02
#
_entry.id   ea23ac9f15fd9963bbf45e1ec1e55e02
#
_cell.length_a   1.000
_cell.length_b   1.000
_cell.length_c   1.000
_cell.angle_alpha   90.00
_cell.angle_beta   90.00
_cell.angle_gamma   90.00
#
_symmetry.space_group_name_H-M   'P 1'
#
loop_
_entity.id
_entity.type
_entity.pdbx_description
1 polymer ?
#
loop_
_entity_poly.entity_id
_entity_poly.type
_entity_poly.pdbx_seq_one_letter_code
_entity_poly.pdbx_strand_id
1 'polypeptide(L)'
;MPEKEVFSFREAQEFLEMLDNLSDDTINQRICIKLMLLTGIRNGELHGLRWSDVDLKNRILHVRRNRLVSREFGIYEKCPKTKTSLRDIPMPDNLVDDLKKYKEWFRLADEHFDEKQDEYYLAVGLDRQPLYPHTIAHILTKLEAKYGFKHVSCHGLRHTYCSLLISQNVPIQTVSKYMGHSDSTVTLEVYSHFIPDTQEKVVFALNNISKK
;
A
#
# COMPACT_ATOMS: atom_id res chain seq x y z
N MET A 1 -10.91 -21.78 0.73
CA MET A 1 -10.69 -20.61 -0.15
C MET A 1 -9.36 -20.84 -0.85
N PRO A 2 -9.19 -20.50 -2.14
CA PRO A 2 -7.87 -20.60 -2.74
C PRO A 2 -6.90 -19.76 -1.90
N GLU A 3 -5.71 -20.30 -1.67
CA GLU A 3 -4.64 -19.61 -0.96
C GLU A 3 -4.44 -18.26 -1.61
N LYS A 4 -4.63 -17.17 -0.86
CA LYS A 4 -4.47 -15.82 -1.42
C LYS A 4 -3.00 -15.67 -1.78
N GLU A 5 -2.72 -15.38 -3.04
CA GLU A 5 -1.37 -15.16 -3.53
C GLU A 5 -0.82 -13.90 -2.88
N VAL A 6 0.00 -14.09 -1.86
CA VAL A 6 0.72 -13.06 -1.13
C VAL A 6 2.22 -13.34 -1.23
N PHE A 7 3.03 -12.31 -1.22
CA PHE A 7 4.46 -12.47 -1.09
C PHE A 7 4.83 -12.88 0.35
N SER A 8 5.75 -13.83 0.49
CA SER A 8 6.52 -14.01 1.71
C SER A 8 7.41 -12.78 1.96
N PHE A 9 8.01 -12.69 3.15
CA PHE A 9 8.93 -11.60 3.48
C PHE A 9 10.07 -11.50 2.46
N ARG A 10 10.70 -12.61 2.10
CA ARG A 10 11.79 -12.67 1.13
C ARG A 10 11.34 -12.27 -0.28
N GLU A 11 10.22 -12.81 -0.75
CA GLU A 11 9.67 -12.45 -2.06
C GLU A 11 9.30 -10.96 -2.14
N ALA A 12 8.77 -10.37 -1.06
CA ALA A 12 8.47 -8.94 -1.00
C ALA A 12 9.75 -8.08 -1.08
N GLN A 13 10.84 -8.50 -0.43
CA GLN A 13 12.14 -7.83 -0.52
C GLN A 13 12.70 -7.92 -1.94
N GLU A 14 12.75 -9.11 -2.54
CA GLU A 14 13.22 -9.33 -3.90
C GLU A 14 12.38 -8.52 -4.93
N PHE A 15 11.07 -8.44 -4.71
CA PHE A 15 10.18 -7.64 -5.56
C PHE A 15 10.44 -6.14 -5.42
N LEU A 16 10.66 -5.62 -4.22
CA LEU A 16 11.03 -4.21 -3.99
C LEU A 16 12.39 -3.89 -4.62
N GLU A 17 13.37 -4.77 -4.48
CA GLU A 17 14.70 -4.64 -5.08
C GLU A 17 14.61 -4.60 -6.62
N MET A 18 13.79 -5.46 -7.21
CA MET A 18 13.52 -5.42 -8.65
C MET A 18 12.90 -4.08 -9.06
N LEU A 19 11.91 -3.57 -8.32
CA LEU A 19 11.30 -2.27 -8.59
C LEU A 19 12.33 -1.14 -8.53
N ASP A 20 13.28 -1.18 -7.59
CA ASP A 20 14.33 -0.18 -7.44
C ASP A 20 15.31 -0.17 -8.61
N ASN A 21 15.51 -1.33 -9.23
CA ASN A 21 16.39 -1.49 -10.41
C ASN A 21 15.68 -1.21 -11.75
N LEU A 22 14.39 -0.85 -11.74
CA LEU A 22 13.72 -0.42 -12.97
C LEU A 22 14.20 0.97 -13.39
N SER A 23 14.13 1.24 -14.68
CA SER A 23 14.52 2.52 -15.28
C SER A 23 13.63 3.69 -14.80
N ASP A 24 14.19 4.89 -14.78
CA ASP A 24 13.55 6.08 -14.22
C ASP A 24 12.32 6.55 -15.00
N ASP A 25 12.17 6.16 -16.26
CA ASP A 25 10.97 6.40 -17.06
C ASP A 25 9.73 5.66 -16.52
N THR A 26 9.91 4.71 -15.59
CA THR A 26 8.83 3.98 -14.92
C THR A 26 8.57 4.45 -13.48
N ILE A 27 9.14 5.58 -13.05
CA ILE A 27 9.05 6.06 -11.65
C ILE A 27 7.61 6.17 -11.16
N ASN A 28 6.68 6.65 -12.01
CA ASN A 28 5.27 6.75 -11.70
C ASN A 28 4.63 5.38 -11.39
N GLN A 29 5.01 4.34 -12.14
CA GLN A 29 4.50 2.97 -11.93
C GLN A 29 5.11 2.35 -10.67
N ARG A 30 6.43 2.52 -10.48
CA ARG A 30 7.14 2.03 -9.27
C ARG A 30 6.54 2.57 -8.00
N ILE A 31 6.31 3.88 -7.94
CA ILE A 31 5.71 4.54 -6.77
C ILE A 31 4.31 4.00 -6.48
N CYS A 32 3.46 3.83 -7.48
CA CYS A 32 2.12 3.27 -7.30
C CYS A 32 2.17 1.87 -6.67
N ILE A 33 3.05 0.99 -7.16
CA ILE A 33 3.19 -0.38 -6.66
C ILE A 33 3.78 -0.38 -5.25
N LYS A 34 4.84 0.41 -4.99
CA LYS A 34 5.44 0.54 -3.66
C LYS A 34 4.46 1.08 -2.62
N LEU A 35 3.65 2.07 -2.98
CA LEU A 35 2.58 2.57 -2.11
C LEU A 35 1.61 1.45 -1.73
N MET A 36 1.14 0.64 -2.68
CA MET A 36 0.24 -0.47 -2.37
C MET A 36 0.89 -1.52 -1.45
N LEU A 37 2.14 -1.89 -1.72
CA LEU A 37 2.85 -2.91 -0.95
C LEU A 37 3.26 -2.43 0.44
N LEU A 38 3.69 -1.17 0.57
CA LEU A 38 4.27 -0.64 1.83
C LEU A 38 3.27 0.11 2.71
N THR A 39 2.06 0.37 2.22
CA THR A 39 1.01 1.05 3.00
C THR A 39 -0.31 0.28 3.05
N GLY A 40 -0.45 -0.76 2.25
CA GLY A 40 -1.65 -1.59 2.19
C GLY A 40 -2.91 -0.85 1.73
N ILE A 41 -2.80 0.29 1.05
CA ILE A 41 -3.96 1.02 0.50
C ILE A 41 -4.68 0.18 -0.57
N ARG A 42 -5.99 0.41 -0.71
CA ARG A 42 -6.79 -0.24 -1.76
C ARG A 42 -6.49 0.37 -3.12
N ASN A 43 -6.69 -0.41 -4.18
CA ASN A 43 -6.47 0.08 -5.55
C ASN A 43 -7.22 1.39 -5.85
N GLY A 44 -8.49 1.49 -5.48
CA GLY A 44 -9.25 2.71 -5.68
C GLY A 44 -8.79 3.89 -4.78
N GLU A 45 -8.25 3.61 -3.60
CA GLU A 45 -7.63 4.61 -2.72
C GLU A 45 -6.35 5.15 -3.36
N LEU A 46 -5.48 4.28 -3.92
CA LEU A 46 -4.30 4.70 -4.69
C LEU A 46 -4.67 5.67 -5.81
N HIS A 47 -5.68 5.33 -6.61
CA HIS A 47 -6.11 6.17 -7.73
C HIS A 47 -6.82 7.47 -7.32
N GLY A 48 -7.29 7.55 -6.08
CA GLY A 48 -7.84 8.77 -5.47
C GLY A 48 -6.84 9.61 -4.71
N LEU A 49 -5.59 9.13 -4.52
CA LEU A 49 -4.53 9.89 -3.83
C LEU A 49 -4.12 11.12 -4.61
N ARG A 50 -3.87 12.19 -3.87
CA ARG A 50 -3.34 13.46 -4.37
C ARG A 50 -2.09 13.83 -3.61
N TRP A 51 -1.28 14.73 -4.15
CA TRP A 51 -0.07 15.21 -3.46
C TRP A 51 -0.38 15.88 -2.13
N SER A 52 -1.54 16.53 -2.01
CA SER A 52 -2.04 17.10 -0.74
C SER A 52 -2.30 16.06 0.36
N ASP A 53 -2.37 14.77 0.02
CA ASP A 53 -2.54 13.68 0.97
C ASP A 53 -1.19 13.11 1.48
N VAL A 54 -0.05 13.62 1.00
CA VAL A 54 1.29 13.09 1.31
C VAL A 54 2.05 14.06 2.22
N ASP A 55 2.13 13.75 3.50
CA ASP A 55 2.96 14.48 4.46
C ASP A 55 4.37 13.86 4.54
N LEU A 56 5.26 14.33 3.68
CA LEU A 56 6.66 13.87 3.64
C LEU A 56 7.43 14.20 4.91
N LYS A 57 7.08 15.29 5.61
CA LYS A 57 7.75 15.74 6.83
C LYS A 57 7.45 14.82 8.01
N ASN A 58 6.18 14.48 8.20
CA ASN A 58 5.74 13.61 9.27
C ASN A 58 5.69 12.14 8.85
N ARG A 59 6.00 11.81 7.59
CA ARG A 59 5.96 10.46 7.01
C ARG A 59 4.58 9.82 7.12
N ILE A 60 3.54 10.58 6.79
CA ILE A 60 2.15 10.14 6.88
C ILE A 60 1.48 10.22 5.51
N LEU A 61 0.78 9.16 5.16
CA LEU A 61 -0.13 9.11 4.02
C LEU A 61 -1.56 9.21 4.52
N HIS A 62 -2.28 10.25 4.10
CA HIS A 62 -3.67 10.47 4.44
C HIS A 62 -4.60 9.81 3.42
N VAL A 63 -5.33 8.78 3.80
CA VAL A 63 -6.31 8.12 2.92
C VAL A 63 -7.66 8.77 3.10
N ARG A 64 -8.11 9.54 2.09
CA ARG A 64 -9.31 10.38 2.16
C ARG A 64 -10.31 10.14 1.05
N ARG A 65 -9.91 9.51 -0.07
CA ARG A 65 -10.70 9.38 -1.29
C ARG A 65 -10.59 7.98 -1.86
N ASN A 66 -11.56 7.64 -2.69
CA ASN A 66 -11.57 6.39 -3.44
C ASN A 66 -12.07 6.69 -4.86
N ARG A 67 -11.26 6.43 -5.89
CA ARG A 67 -11.58 6.63 -7.30
C ARG A 67 -11.88 5.29 -7.94
N LEU A 68 -13.08 5.14 -8.44
CA LEU A 68 -13.66 3.88 -8.91
C LEU A 68 -14.11 4.00 -10.36
N VAL A 69 -14.37 2.85 -10.96
CA VAL A 69 -14.99 2.72 -12.28
C VAL A 69 -16.28 1.94 -12.17
N SER A 70 -17.34 2.42 -12.77
CA SER A 70 -18.56 1.66 -12.99
C SER A 70 -19.02 1.77 -14.42
N ARG A 71 -19.89 0.84 -14.85
CA ARG A 71 -20.51 0.90 -16.18
C ARG A 71 -21.47 2.08 -16.32
N GLU A 72 -22.10 2.49 -15.23
CA GLU A 72 -23.13 3.52 -15.22
C GLU A 72 -22.53 4.93 -15.16
N PHE A 73 -21.52 5.15 -14.32
CA PHE A 73 -20.97 6.48 -14.04
C PHE A 73 -19.57 6.71 -14.64
N GLY A 74 -19.00 5.73 -15.34
CA GLY A 74 -17.62 5.82 -15.79
C GLY A 74 -16.67 5.87 -14.60
N ILE A 75 -15.67 6.76 -14.64
CA ILE A 75 -14.74 7.03 -13.53
C ILE A 75 -15.37 8.06 -12.61
N TYR A 76 -15.44 7.76 -11.32
CA TYR A 76 -15.98 8.68 -10.31
C TYR A 76 -15.22 8.58 -8.99
N GLU A 77 -15.21 9.64 -8.23
CA GLU A 77 -14.67 9.69 -6.86
C GLU A 77 -15.78 9.51 -5.84
N LYS A 78 -15.44 8.82 -4.79
CA LYS A 78 -16.32 8.61 -3.64
C LYS A 78 -15.56 8.91 -2.37
N CYS A 79 -16.07 9.85 -1.58
CA CYS A 79 -15.61 9.99 -0.21
C CYS A 79 -16.00 8.75 0.60
N PRO A 80 -15.10 8.25 1.45
CA PRO A 80 -15.41 7.14 2.33
C PRO A 80 -16.65 7.42 3.19
N LYS A 81 -17.58 6.46 3.23
CA LYS A 81 -18.83 6.61 3.99
C LYS A 81 -18.65 6.52 5.51
N THR A 82 -17.54 5.95 5.97
CA THR A 82 -17.29 5.70 7.40
C THR A 82 -16.02 6.40 7.88
N LYS A 83 -16.01 6.83 9.15
CA LYS A 83 -14.84 7.42 9.79
C LYS A 83 -13.63 6.49 9.79
N THR A 84 -13.83 5.17 9.83
CA THR A 84 -12.77 4.15 9.79
C THR A 84 -12.08 4.03 8.43
N SER A 85 -12.72 4.48 7.37
CA SER A 85 -12.12 4.52 6.03
C SER A 85 -11.21 5.73 5.82
N LEU A 86 -11.40 6.81 6.60
CA LEU A 86 -10.46 7.92 6.70
C LEU A 86 -9.39 7.52 7.70
N ARG A 87 -8.14 7.45 7.25
CA ARG A 87 -7.04 7.01 8.09
C ARG A 87 -5.72 7.59 7.66
N ASP A 88 -4.81 7.65 8.61
CA ASP A 88 -3.43 8.06 8.44
C ASP A 88 -2.53 6.82 8.53
N ILE A 89 -1.70 6.60 7.53
CA ILE A 89 -0.81 5.45 7.45
C ILE A 89 0.64 5.94 7.51
N PRO A 90 1.47 5.43 8.44
CA PRO A 90 2.89 5.76 8.46
C PRO A 90 3.60 5.17 7.24
N MET A 91 4.51 5.96 6.66
CA MET A 91 5.35 5.55 5.54
C MET A 91 6.76 5.23 6.00
N PRO A 92 7.39 4.13 5.52
CA PRO A 92 8.79 3.85 5.79
C PRO A 92 9.71 4.84 5.06
N ASP A 93 10.93 5.02 5.58
CA ASP A 93 11.87 6.03 5.11
C ASP A 93 12.21 5.89 3.62
N ASN A 94 12.42 4.69 3.14
CA ASN A 94 12.70 4.41 1.73
C ASN A 94 11.55 4.85 0.80
N LEU A 95 10.29 4.65 1.19
CA LEU A 95 9.15 5.12 0.41
C LEU A 95 9.07 6.66 0.40
N VAL A 96 9.38 7.30 1.53
CA VAL A 96 9.43 8.77 1.62
C VAL A 96 10.51 9.34 0.70
N ASP A 97 11.69 8.71 0.64
CA ASP A 97 12.77 9.16 -0.24
C ASP A 97 12.42 8.94 -1.73
N ASP A 98 11.75 7.86 -2.06
CA ASP A 98 11.22 7.64 -3.41
C ASP A 98 10.15 8.67 -3.79
N LEU A 99 9.27 9.02 -2.85
CA LEU A 99 8.25 10.05 -3.08
C LEU A 99 8.88 11.45 -3.25
N LYS A 100 9.99 11.76 -2.59
CA LYS A 100 10.75 13.01 -2.83
C LYS A 100 11.29 13.06 -4.26
N LYS A 101 11.90 11.95 -4.75
CA LYS A 101 12.38 11.84 -6.14
C LYS A 101 11.22 11.98 -7.13
N TYR A 102 10.10 11.35 -6.82
CA TYR A 102 8.90 11.43 -7.65
C TYR A 102 8.30 12.84 -7.68
N LYS A 103 8.38 13.57 -6.58
CA LYS A 103 7.98 14.98 -6.50
C LYS A 103 8.83 15.86 -7.43
N GLU A 104 10.14 15.65 -7.46
CA GLU A 104 11.02 16.36 -8.38
C GLU A 104 10.70 16.03 -9.85
N TRP A 105 10.35 14.77 -10.15
CA TRP A 105 9.86 14.38 -11.46
C TRP A 105 8.59 15.15 -11.87
N PHE A 106 7.68 15.43 -10.92
CA PHE A 106 6.53 16.31 -11.16
C PHE A 106 6.95 17.74 -11.46
N ARG A 107 7.83 18.33 -10.65
CA ARG A 107 8.30 19.72 -10.77
C ARG A 107 9.01 19.99 -12.07
N LEU A 108 9.80 19.04 -12.55
CA LEU A 108 10.51 19.17 -13.83
C LEU A 108 9.58 19.22 -15.05
N ALA A 109 8.37 18.71 -14.93
CA ALA A 109 7.42 18.67 -16.03
C ALA A 109 6.32 19.74 -15.94
N ASP A 110 6.10 20.31 -14.77
CA ASP A 110 5.08 21.33 -14.53
C ASP A 110 5.63 22.38 -13.53
N GLU A 111 5.97 23.55 -14.05
CA GLU A 111 6.49 24.68 -13.25
C GLU A 111 5.44 25.26 -12.27
N HIS A 112 4.16 25.00 -12.51
CA HIS A 112 3.05 25.41 -11.65
C HIS A 112 2.67 24.36 -10.61
N PHE A 113 3.38 23.23 -10.58
CA PHE A 113 3.09 22.16 -9.63
C PHE A 113 3.21 22.66 -8.19
N ASP A 114 2.10 22.57 -7.46
CA ASP A 114 2.02 22.82 -6.02
C ASP A 114 1.37 21.62 -5.33
N GLU A 115 2.15 20.91 -4.52
CA GLU A 115 1.70 19.74 -3.79
C GLU A 115 0.57 19.99 -2.79
N LYS A 116 0.30 21.24 -2.46
CA LYS A 116 -0.79 21.62 -1.54
C LYS A 116 -2.13 21.75 -2.27
N GLN A 117 -2.09 21.90 -3.59
CA GLN A 117 -3.31 21.97 -4.38
C GLN A 117 -3.94 20.59 -4.53
N ASP A 118 -5.25 20.56 -4.39
CA ASP A 118 -6.04 19.31 -4.39
C ASP A 118 -6.35 18.78 -5.81
N GLU A 119 -5.72 19.35 -6.84
CA GLU A 119 -5.90 18.94 -8.24
C GLU A 119 -4.87 17.92 -8.75
N TYR A 120 -3.69 17.84 -8.09
CA TYR A 120 -2.60 16.98 -8.54
C TYR A 120 -2.72 15.56 -7.99
N TYR A 121 -3.19 14.65 -8.84
CA TYR A 121 -3.20 13.22 -8.53
C TYR A 121 -1.78 12.65 -8.41
N LEU A 122 -1.60 11.67 -7.54
CA LEU A 122 -0.32 10.99 -7.37
C LEU A 122 -0.16 9.84 -8.38
N ALA A 123 -1.21 9.07 -8.62
CA ALA A 123 -1.19 7.97 -9.60
C ALA A 123 -1.47 8.51 -11.01
N VAL A 124 -0.41 8.89 -11.74
CA VAL A 124 -0.49 9.49 -13.08
C VAL A 124 0.33 8.73 -14.12
N GLY A 125 -0.02 8.91 -15.40
CA GLY A 125 0.78 8.47 -16.55
C GLY A 125 1.99 9.38 -16.80
N LEU A 126 2.73 9.11 -17.86
CA LEU A 126 3.83 9.98 -18.31
C LEU A 126 3.33 11.34 -18.81
N ASP A 127 2.09 11.38 -19.27
CA ASP A 127 1.35 12.59 -19.66
C ASP A 127 0.77 13.39 -18.49
N ARG A 128 1.08 12.99 -17.25
CA ARG A 128 0.54 13.56 -16.00
C ARG A 128 -0.97 13.41 -15.82
N GLN A 129 -1.64 12.72 -16.70
CA GLN A 129 -3.06 12.44 -16.53
C GLN A 129 -3.28 11.31 -15.52
N PRO A 130 -4.33 11.38 -14.71
CA PRO A 130 -4.64 10.35 -13.72
C PRO A 130 -4.80 8.98 -14.36
N LEU A 131 -4.09 7.98 -13.83
CA LEU A 131 -4.15 6.61 -14.34
C LEU A 131 -5.58 6.05 -14.25
N TYR A 132 -5.94 5.25 -15.27
CA TYR A 132 -7.18 4.47 -15.23
C TYR A 132 -7.08 3.39 -14.13
N PRO A 133 -8.14 3.15 -13.32
CA PRO A 133 -8.08 2.25 -12.14
C PRO A 133 -7.63 0.80 -12.38
N HIS A 134 -7.61 0.31 -13.61
CA HIS A 134 -7.10 -1.03 -13.94
C HIS A 134 -5.63 -1.04 -14.39
N THR A 135 -4.99 0.13 -14.55
CA THR A 135 -3.64 0.24 -15.13
C THR A 135 -2.60 -0.51 -14.29
N ILE A 136 -2.64 -0.37 -12.97
CA ILE A 136 -1.65 -1.03 -12.08
C ILE A 136 -1.77 -2.55 -12.15
N ALA A 137 -2.97 -3.11 -12.26
CA ALA A 137 -3.15 -4.56 -12.42
C ALA A 137 -2.47 -5.07 -13.71
N HIS A 138 -2.59 -4.35 -14.84
CA HIS A 138 -1.89 -4.69 -16.07
C HIS A 138 -0.37 -4.57 -15.96
N ILE A 139 0.12 -3.57 -15.22
CA ILE A 139 1.56 -3.40 -14.99
C ILE A 139 2.10 -4.57 -14.16
N LEU A 140 1.41 -4.97 -13.09
CA LEU A 140 1.79 -6.13 -12.28
C LEU A 140 1.89 -7.41 -13.12
N THR A 141 0.90 -7.69 -13.98
CA THR A 141 0.93 -8.84 -14.90
C THR A 141 2.13 -8.79 -15.85
N LYS A 142 2.50 -7.61 -16.36
CA LYS A 142 3.69 -7.45 -17.22
C LYS A 142 5.00 -7.67 -16.46
N LEU A 143 5.10 -7.19 -15.22
CA LEU A 143 6.28 -7.39 -14.38
C LEU A 143 6.45 -8.86 -14.01
N GLU A 144 5.36 -9.54 -13.64
CA GLU A 144 5.31 -10.98 -13.40
C GLU A 144 5.86 -11.75 -14.62
N ALA A 145 5.31 -11.51 -15.80
CA ALA A 145 5.73 -12.19 -17.03
C ALA A 145 7.19 -11.90 -17.40
N LYS A 146 7.69 -10.69 -17.12
CA LYS A 146 9.06 -10.28 -17.48
C LYS A 146 10.12 -10.79 -16.50
N TYR A 147 9.82 -10.80 -15.21
CA TYR A 147 10.80 -11.07 -14.15
C TYR A 147 10.56 -12.38 -13.41
N GLY A 148 9.50 -13.13 -13.74
CA GLY A 148 9.24 -14.45 -13.20
C GLY A 148 8.74 -14.46 -11.73
N PHE A 149 8.22 -13.35 -11.24
CA PHE A 149 7.55 -13.33 -9.93
C PHE A 149 6.23 -14.08 -9.98
N LYS A 150 5.81 -14.65 -8.85
CA LYS A 150 4.49 -15.24 -8.76
C LYS A 150 3.40 -14.18 -8.93
N HIS A 151 2.24 -14.58 -9.44
CA HIS A 151 1.12 -13.68 -9.63
C HIS A 151 0.63 -13.11 -8.30
N VAL A 152 0.63 -11.77 -8.20
CA VAL A 152 0.06 -11.04 -7.06
C VAL A 152 -0.78 -9.88 -7.58
N SER A 153 -2.08 -9.93 -7.31
CA SER A 153 -3.01 -8.85 -7.69
C SER A 153 -2.79 -7.59 -6.84
N CYS A 154 -3.38 -6.47 -7.25
CA CYS A 154 -3.43 -5.27 -6.41
C CYS A 154 -3.96 -5.55 -4.99
N HIS A 155 -4.95 -6.43 -4.87
CA HIS A 155 -5.47 -6.84 -3.57
C HIS A 155 -4.50 -7.77 -2.83
N GLY A 156 -3.76 -8.61 -3.56
CA GLY A 156 -2.69 -9.44 -3.04
C GLY A 156 -1.53 -8.64 -2.44
N LEU A 157 -1.14 -7.49 -3.05
CA LEU A 157 -0.15 -6.59 -2.44
C LEU A 157 -0.61 -6.06 -1.08
N ARG A 158 -1.88 -5.68 -0.97
CA ARG A 158 -2.47 -5.26 0.31
C ARG A 158 -2.51 -6.42 1.32
N HIS A 159 -2.82 -7.64 0.88
CA HIS A 159 -2.74 -8.82 1.74
C HIS A 159 -1.31 -9.09 2.18
N THR A 160 -0.32 -8.92 1.29
CA THR A 160 1.11 -9.02 1.62
C THR A 160 1.48 -8.04 2.74
N TYR A 161 1.12 -6.76 2.61
CA TYR A 161 1.34 -5.76 3.67
C TYR A 161 0.81 -6.23 5.03
N CYS A 162 -0.44 -6.71 5.06
CA CYS A 162 -1.06 -7.18 6.29
C CYS A 162 -0.32 -8.39 6.88
N SER A 163 -0.03 -9.41 6.06
CA SER A 163 0.69 -10.62 6.47
C SER A 163 2.08 -10.31 7.01
N LEU A 164 2.80 -9.40 6.35
CA LEU A 164 4.13 -8.97 6.78
C LEU A 164 4.09 -8.28 8.13
N LEU A 165 3.16 -7.37 8.37
CA LEU A 165 3.03 -6.71 9.68
C LEU A 165 2.71 -7.71 10.79
N ILE A 166 1.81 -8.65 10.55
CA ILE A 166 1.43 -9.69 11.52
C ILE A 166 2.63 -10.60 11.81
N SER A 167 3.38 -11.04 10.80
CA SER A 167 4.58 -11.87 10.97
C SER A 167 5.67 -11.16 11.78
N GLN A 168 5.70 -9.82 11.75
CA GLN A 168 6.59 -8.98 12.56
C GLN A 168 6.02 -8.66 13.96
N ASN A 169 4.96 -9.36 14.38
CA ASN A 169 4.30 -9.21 15.67
C ASN A 169 3.67 -7.81 15.91
N VAL A 170 3.31 -7.08 14.85
CA VAL A 170 2.51 -5.86 15.01
C VAL A 170 1.11 -6.27 15.51
N PRO A 171 0.58 -5.63 16.59
CA PRO A 171 -0.73 -5.97 17.14
C PRO A 171 -1.83 -5.92 16.08
N ILE A 172 -2.69 -6.94 16.06
CA ILE A 172 -3.71 -7.11 15.02
C ILE A 172 -4.70 -5.94 14.95
N GLN A 173 -4.98 -5.30 16.09
CA GLN A 173 -5.82 -4.09 16.15
C GLN A 173 -5.16 -2.93 15.41
N THR A 174 -3.83 -2.79 15.52
CA THR A 174 -3.04 -1.78 14.81
C THR A 174 -3.05 -2.05 13.31
N VAL A 175 -2.82 -3.29 12.91
CA VAL A 175 -2.90 -3.70 11.49
C VAL A 175 -4.29 -3.41 10.93
N SER A 176 -5.36 -3.81 11.63
CA SER A 176 -6.76 -3.58 11.25
C SER A 176 -7.06 -2.09 11.07
N LYS A 177 -6.56 -1.24 11.96
CA LYS A 177 -6.68 0.22 11.87
C LYS A 177 -6.06 0.75 10.57
N TYR A 178 -4.83 0.36 10.25
CA TYR A 178 -4.15 0.81 9.01
C TYR A 178 -4.77 0.21 7.76
N MET A 179 -5.33 -1.00 7.85
CA MET A 179 -6.11 -1.59 6.77
C MET A 179 -7.45 -0.88 6.55
N GLY A 180 -7.94 -0.10 7.51
CA GLY A 180 -9.26 0.55 7.45
C GLY A 180 -10.39 -0.49 7.43
N HIS A 181 -10.26 -1.55 8.23
CA HIS A 181 -11.33 -2.48 8.52
C HIS A 181 -12.18 -1.92 9.65
N SER A 182 -13.49 -2.00 9.51
CA SER A 182 -14.43 -1.56 10.54
C SER A 182 -14.42 -2.49 11.76
N ASP A 183 -14.00 -3.75 11.54
CA ASP A 183 -13.91 -4.79 12.56
C ASP A 183 -12.57 -5.52 12.42
N SER A 184 -11.84 -5.68 13.52
CA SER A 184 -10.58 -6.42 13.58
C SER A 184 -10.78 -7.93 13.38
N THR A 185 -12.00 -8.45 13.59
CA THR A 185 -12.36 -9.84 13.33
C THR A 185 -12.09 -10.22 11.88
N VAL A 186 -12.35 -9.33 10.93
CA VAL A 186 -12.03 -9.53 9.50
C VAL A 186 -10.53 -9.76 9.30
N THR A 187 -9.69 -9.01 10.00
CA THR A 187 -8.23 -9.18 9.93
C THR A 187 -7.82 -10.49 10.58
N LEU A 188 -8.40 -10.83 11.72
CA LEU A 188 -8.10 -12.07 12.44
C LEU A 188 -8.48 -13.31 11.64
N GLU A 189 -9.70 -13.39 11.11
CA GLU A 189 -10.19 -14.51 10.32
C GLU A 189 -9.35 -14.78 9.06
N VAL A 190 -8.93 -13.70 8.40
CA VAL A 190 -8.17 -13.81 7.13
C VAL A 190 -6.70 -14.13 7.36
N TYR A 191 -6.12 -13.70 8.50
CA TYR A 191 -4.66 -13.74 8.71
C TYR A 191 -4.22 -14.50 9.96
N SER A 192 -5.12 -15.21 10.65
CA SER A 192 -4.80 -15.98 11.86
C SER A 192 -3.66 -16.99 11.64
N HIS A 193 -3.55 -17.57 10.45
CA HIS A 193 -2.50 -18.52 10.10
C HIS A 193 -1.10 -17.89 9.93
N PHE A 194 -1.01 -16.56 9.83
CA PHE A 194 0.28 -15.83 9.84
C PHE A 194 0.72 -15.43 11.26
N ILE A 195 -0.13 -15.63 12.27
CA ILE A 195 0.25 -15.36 13.66
C ILE A 195 1.25 -16.43 14.09
N PRO A 196 2.50 -16.04 14.47
CA PRO A 196 3.49 -17.02 14.91
C PRO A 196 2.96 -17.80 16.11
N ASP A 197 3.25 -19.10 16.14
CA ASP A 197 2.95 -19.91 17.33
C ASP A 197 3.70 -19.31 18.53
N THR A 198 2.94 -18.91 19.53
CA THR A 198 3.45 -18.14 20.67
C THR A 198 3.56 -18.96 21.95
N GLN A 199 3.47 -20.29 21.87
CA GLN A 199 3.51 -21.16 23.05
C GLN A 199 4.75 -20.89 23.92
N GLU A 200 5.93 -20.80 23.31
CA GLU A 200 7.18 -20.46 24.02
C GLU A 200 7.13 -19.08 24.67
N LYS A 201 6.54 -18.08 23.99
CA LYS A 201 6.38 -16.72 24.55
C LYS A 201 5.41 -16.71 25.72
N VAL A 202 4.35 -17.52 25.68
CA VAL A 202 3.40 -17.67 26.79
C VAL A 202 4.11 -18.29 27.99
N VAL A 203 4.86 -19.37 27.78
CA VAL A 203 5.65 -20.03 28.84
C VAL A 203 6.68 -19.05 29.43
N PHE A 204 7.40 -18.31 28.59
CA PHE A 204 8.37 -17.28 29.04
C PHE A 204 7.70 -16.18 29.88
N ALA A 205 6.56 -15.67 29.44
CA ALA A 205 5.81 -14.65 30.17
C ALA A 205 5.33 -15.17 31.53
N LEU A 206 4.77 -16.38 31.58
CA LEU A 206 4.33 -17.03 32.84
C LEU A 206 5.50 -17.27 33.80
N ASN A 207 6.65 -17.69 33.29
CA ASN A 207 7.84 -17.88 34.11
C ASN A 207 8.36 -16.56 34.70
N ASN A 208 8.22 -15.43 33.98
CA ASN A 208 8.61 -14.12 34.51
C ASN A 208 7.65 -13.60 35.59
N ILE A 209 6.36 -13.94 35.53
CA ILE A 209 5.37 -13.61 36.54
C ILE A 209 5.56 -14.48 37.78
N SER A 210 5.98 -15.73 37.61
CA SER A 210 6.14 -16.71 38.69
C SER A 210 7.50 -16.66 39.42
N LYS A 211 8.46 -15.85 38.95
CA LYS A 211 9.71 -15.61 39.66
C LYS A 211 9.44 -14.69 40.86
N LYS A 212 9.46 -15.28 42.07
CA LYS A 212 9.59 -14.54 43.31
C LYS A 212 11.04 -14.19 43.58
#